data_6749078f9afe0d8a3d340c2a2c86860b
#
_entry.id   6749078f9afe0d8a3d340c2a2c86860b
#
_cell.length_a   1.000
_cell.length_b   1.000
_cell.length_c   1.000
_cell.angle_alpha   90.00
_cell.angle_beta   90.00
_cell.angle_gamma   90.00
#
_symmetry.space_group_name_H-M   'P 1'
#
loop_
_entity.id
_entity.type
_entity.pdbx_description
1 polymer ?
#
loop_
_entity_poly.entity_id
_entity_poly.type
_entity_poly.pdbx_seq_one_letter_code
_entity_poly.pdbx_strand_id
1 'polypeptide(L)'
;MSKKLFIPGPIDVSEDVLEQMATPVISHRSKEASELQKSITEKAKKLFYTDNEILLSTSSGTGLMEGSIRCCTSKRAAVFSCGSFGDRWHKMGIANGVPTDLFKVELGQAIEPEMIDKVLATGKYDLITVTHNETSTGIRNPIEDIGQILKNYDDIVYCVDTVSSAGGIKIPVDEIGIDICITSVQKAIGLPPGMSLCTFSEKAKKRAEKVPNRGVYFDLLSMYEYIKKKNYQYPSTPSLSHMFALNYQLEKILEEGLENRFKRHEDMAKIVRNWAEEHFEIFTDKNHLSNTLTVVKNTQNIDVSKLNEELQKRGYLIANGYGELKDKTFRISHMGDYTENDIRDLLKNIDDILGF
;
A
#
# COMPACT_ATOMS: atom_id res chain seq x y z
N MET A 1 9.10 8.21 26.29
CA MET A 1 8.13 7.20 25.84
C MET A 1 7.99 7.31 24.32
N SER A 2 7.96 6.20 23.61
CA SER A 2 7.64 6.20 22.18
C SER A 2 6.20 6.71 21.99
N LYS A 3 5.95 7.51 20.95
CA LYS A 3 4.61 8.01 20.64
C LYS A 3 3.86 6.98 19.81
N LYS A 4 2.58 6.74 20.08
CA LYS A 4 1.70 5.95 19.20
C LYS A 4 1.33 6.76 17.96
N LEU A 5 1.62 6.22 16.78
CA LEU A 5 1.54 6.90 15.49
C LEU A 5 0.28 6.55 14.71
N PHE A 6 -0.85 7.17 15.05
CA PHE A 6 -2.10 7.01 14.27
C PHE A 6 -2.10 7.83 12.98
N ILE A 7 -0.94 7.93 12.33
CA ILE A 7 -0.72 8.57 11.04
C ILE A 7 -0.72 7.52 9.91
N PRO A 8 -0.99 7.88 8.65
CA PRO A 8 -1.02 6.92 7.53
C PRO A 8 0.35 6.33 7.14
N GLY A 9 1.28 6.28 8.05
CA GLY A 9 2.61 5.68 7.97
C GLY A 9 3.75 6.72 7.85
N PRO A 10 4.94 6.34 8.39
CA PRO A 10 5.18 5.06 9.06
C PRO A 10 4.34 4.92 10.33
N ILE A 11 3.93 3.70 10.65
CA ILE A 11 3.20 3.37 11.89
C ILE A 11 4.16 2.85 12.97
N ASP A 12 3.64 2.64 14.17
CA ASP A 12 4.40 1.97 15.23
C ASP A 12 4.78 0.55 14.84
N VAL A 13 5.92 0.13 15.32
CA VAL A 13 6.45 -1.23 15.15
C VAL A 13 6.56 -1.87 16.51
N SER A 14 6.03 -3.08 16.66
CA SER A 14 6.12 -3.83 17.91
C SER A 14 7.56 -4.19 18.27
N GLU A 15 7.86 -4.26 19.57
CA GLU A 15 9.23 -4.49 20.07
C GLU A 15 9.82 -5.81 19.57
N ASP A 16 9.02 -6.87 19.55
CA ASP A 16 9.43 -8.18 19.04
C ASP A 16 9.85 -8.16 17.56
N VAL A 17 9.21 -7.33 16.73
CA VAL A 17 9.60 -7.11 15.33
C VAL A 17 10.89 -6.30 15.25
N LEU A 18 11.07 -5.28 16.10
CA LEU A 18 12.31 -4.49 16.15
C LEU A 18 13.50 -5.35 16.61
N GLU A 19 13.29 -6.28 17.53
CA GLU A 19 14.32 -7.25 17.95
C GLU A 19 14.82 -8.10 16.79
N GLN A 20 13.93 -8.50 15.88
CA GLN A 20 14.35 -9.25 14.66
C GLN A 20 15.26 -8.44 13.74
N MET A 21 15.14 -7.12 13.72
CA MET A 21 16.04 -6.27 12.95
C MET A 21 17.47 -6.23 13.51
N ALA A 22 17.65 -6.57 14.76
CA ALA A 22 18.96 -6.67 15.44
C ALA A 22 19.65 -8.04 15.21
N THR A 23 19.01 -8.96 14.47
CA THR A 23 19.61 -10.24 14.12
C THR A 23 20.95 -10.03 13.39
N PRO A 24 22.01 -10.75 13.78
CA PRO A 24 23.32 -10.65 13.12
C PRO A 24 23.20 -10.92 11.62
N VAL A 25 23.85 -10.09 10.81
CA VAL A 25 23.79 -10.21 9.36
C VAL A 25 24.48 -11.48 8.86
N ILE A 26 23.92 -12.09 7.84
CA ILE A 26 24.47 -13.22 7.11
C ILE A 26 24.98 -12.78 5.73
N SER A 27 25.75 -13.63 5.05
CA SER A 27 26.11 -13.33 3.66
C SER A 27 24.86 -13.35 2.76
N HIS A 28 24.58 -12.26 2.07
CA HIS A 28 23.43 -12.17 1.15
C HIS A 28 23.51 -13.13 -0.06
N ARG A 29 24.65 -13.83 -0.23
CA ARG A 29 24.84 -14.89 -1.25
C ARG A 29 24.87 -16.29 -0.65
N SER A 30 24.64 -16.44 0.65
CA SER A 30 24.60 -17.73 1.31
C SER A 30 23.28 -18.48 1.03
N LYS A 31 23.27 -19.77 1.32
CA LYS A 31 22.07 -20.59 1.27
C LYS A 31 21.01 -20.10 2.26
N GLU A 32 21.45 -19.66 3.44
CA GLU A 32 20.55 -19.11 4.46
C GLU A 32 19.79 -17.88 3.97
N ALA A 33 20.46 -16.95 3.25
CA ALA A 33 19.80 -15.77 2.68
C ALA A 33 18.79 -16.17 1.59
N SER A 34 19.09 -17.18 0.79
CA SER A 34 18.16 -17.73 -0.20
C SER A 34 16.94 -18.36 0.47
N GLU A 35 17.14 -19.15 1.53
CA GLU A 35 16.07 -19.78 2.32
C GLU A 35 15.19 -18.71 3.02
N LEU A 36 15.81 -17.65 3.56
CA LEU A 36 15.09 -16.51 4.14
C LEU A 36 14.20 -15.82 3.11
N GLN A 37 14.73 -15.49 1.92
CA GLN A 37 13.92 -14.87 0.86
C GLN A 37 12.80 -15.79 0.37
N LYS A 38 13.06 -17.08 0.24
CA LYS A 38 12.07 -18.09 -0.12
C LYS A 38 10.94 -18.15 0.91
N SER A 39 11.28 -18.20 2.20
CA SER A 39 10.29 -18.21 3.29
C SER A 39 9.39 -16.95 3.27
N ILE A 40 9.99 -15.77 3.08
CA ILE A 40 9.24 -14.52 2.93
C ILE A 40 8.28 -14.61 1.72
N THR A 41 8.76 -15.09 0.58
CA THR A 41 7.95 -15.24 -0.62
C THR A 41 6.74 -16.15 -0.38
N GLU A 42 6.94 -17.32 0.22
CA GLU A 42 5.88 -18.30 0.50
C GLU A 42 4.80 -17.74 1.44
N LYS A 43 5.21 -16.98 2.47
CA LYS A 43 4.29 -16.30 3.40
C LYS A 43 3.55 -15.15 2.73
N ALA A 44 4.26 -14.33 1.95
CA ALA A 44 3.65 -13.21 1.23
C ALA A 44 2.66 -13.68 0.15
N LYS A 45 2.90 -14.80 -0.52
CA LYS A 45 1.92 -15.42 -1.43
C LYS A 45 0.60 -15.72 -0.73
N LYS A 46 0.64 -16.21 0.50
CA LYS A 46 -0.58 -16.44 1.30
C LYS A 46 -1.29 -15.12 1.62
N LEU A 47 -0.56 -14.08 2.00
CA LEU A 47 -1.11 -12.76 2.30
C LEU A 47 -1.84 -12.14 1.10
N PHE A 48 -1.30 -12.35 -0.12
CA PHE A 48 -1.85 -11.83 -1.37
C PHE A 48 -2.78 -12.80 -2.10
N TYR A 49 -3.02 -13.99 -1.56
CA TYR A 49 -3.84 -15.03 -2.22
C TYR A 49 -3.39 -15.25 -3.66
N THR A 50 -2.10 -15.54 -3.87
CA THR A 50 -1.50 -15.63 -5.21
C THR A 50 -0.48 -16.74 -5.34
N ASP A 51 -0.41 -17.33 -6.53
CA ASP A 51 0.66 -18.21 -6.96
C ASP A 51 1.77 -17.45 -7.74
N ASN A 52 1.52 -16.18 -8.09
CA ASN A 52 2.50 -15.32 -8.74
C ASN A 52 3.77 -15.16 -7.89
N GLU A 53 4.89 -14.82 -8.54
CA GLU A 53 6.14 -14.61 -7.79
C GLU A 53 6.08 -13.31 -7.00
N ILE A 54 6.76 -13.32 -5.85
CA ILE A 54 6.90 -12.13 -4.99
C ILE A 54 8.30 -11.56 -5.16
N LEU A 55 8.37 -10.32 -5.61
CA LEU A 55 9.63 -9.59 -5.72
C LEU A 55 9.81 -8.70 -4.48
N LEU A 56 10.98 -8.78 -3.86
CA LEU A 56 11.39 -7.88 -2.78
C LEU A 56 12.18 -6.71 -3.36
N SER A 57 12.07 -5.53 -2.73
CA SER A 57 12.87 -4.35 -3.07
C SER A 57 13.34 -3.64 -1.81
N THR A 58 14.64 -3.34 -1.75
CA THR A 58 15.22 -2.47 -0.72
C THR A 58 14.90 -1.02 -1.06
N SER A 59 13.63 -0.67 -0.94
CA SER A 59 13.08 0.65 -1.24
C SER A 59 11.73 0.86 -0.56
N SER A 60 11.16 2.06 -0.69
CA SER A 60 9.73 2.28 -0.46
C SER A 60 8.89 1.73 -1.62
N GLY A 61 7.57 1.61 -1.44
CA GLY A 61 6.64 1.24 -2.51
C GLY A 61 6.79 2.10 -3.78
N THR A 62 7.20 3.36 -3.63
CA THR A 62 7.47 4.28 -4.75
C THR A 62 8.50 3.70 -5.75
N GLY A 63 9.53 2.99 -5.25
CA GLY A 63 10.51 2.35 -6.14
C GLY A 63 9.91 1.24 -6.99
N LEU A 64 9.03 0.41 -6.42
CA LEU A 64 8.32 -0.61 -7.18
C LEU A 64 7.26 -0.03 -8.13
N MET A 65 6.60 1.07 -7.76
CA MET A 65 5.73 1.81 -8.68
C MET A 65 6.53 2.29 -9.91
N GLU A 66 7.69 2.89 -9.68
CA GLU A 66 8.58 3.32 -10.79
C GLU A 66 9.04 2.14 -11.64
N GLY A 67 9.49 1.06 -10.99
CA GLY A 67 9.87 -0.18 -11.66
C GLY A 67 8.73 -0.73 -12.52
N SER A 68 7.51 -0.76 -12.02
CA SER A 68 6.35 -1.31 -12.70
C SER A 68 6.02 -0.54 -13.98
N ILE A 69 5.91 0.78 -13.89
CA ILE A 69 5.57 1.61 -15.06
C ILE A 69 6.66 1.56 -16.13
N ARG A 70 7.94 1.50 -15.72
CA ARG A 70 9.08 1.38 -16.64
C ARG A 70 9.20 -0.01 -17.27
N CYS A 71 9.00 -1.06 -16.48
CA CYS A 71 9.21 -2.42 -16.97
C CYS A 71 8.04 -2.93 -17.82
N CYS A 72 6.82 -2.43 -17.59
CA CYS A 72 5.63 -3.04 -18.16
C CYS A 72 4.83 -2.15 -19.10
N THR A 73 5.33 -0.94 -19.45
CA THR A 73 4.73 -0.09 -20.48
C THR A 73 5.51 -0.20 -21.78
N SER A 74 4.88 -0.74 -22.81
CA SER A 74 5.46 -0.86 -24.17
C SER A 74 4.88 0.17 -25.13
N LYS A 75 3.60 0.56 -24.95
CA LYS A 75 2.90 1.56 -25.77
C LYS A 75 2.65 2.83 -24.95
N ARG A 76 1.74 2.74 -24.00
CA ARG A 76 1.30 3.86 -23.17
C ARG A 76 0.60 3.38 -21.90
N ALA A 77 0.88 4.02 -20.79
CA ALA A 77 0.21 3.77 -19.53
C ALA A 77 -1.03 4.67 -19.35
N ALA A 78 -2.13 4.12 -18.85
CA ALA A 78 -3.27 4.88 -18.35
C ALA A 78 -3.22 4.91 -16.81
N VAL A 79 -3.09 6.09 -16.25
CA VAL A 79 -3.07 6.29 -14.80
C VAL A 79 -4.43 6.80 -14.34
N PHE A 80 -5.10 6.04 -13.49
CA PHE A 80 -6.36 6.46 -12.87
C PHE A 80 -6.10 6.96 -11.45
N SER A 81 -6.55 8.19 -11.17
CA SER A 81 -6.22 8.89 -9.94
C SER A 81 -7.45 9.50 -9.26
N CYS A 82 -7.57 9.27 -7.95
CA CYS A 82 -8.53 9.92 -7.05
C CYS A 82 -7.81 10.67 -5.90
N GLY A 83 -6.51 10.99 -6.09
CA GLY A 83 -5.72 11.72 -5.11
C GLY A 83 -4.22 11.71 -5.38
N SER A 84 -3.47 12.08 -4.35
CA SER A 84 -2.03 12.38 -4.47
C SER A 84 -1.17 11.16 -4.80
N PHE A 85 -1.57 9.95 -4.39
CA PHE A 85 -0.80 8.74 -4.68
C PHE A 85 -1.09 8.20 -6.08
N GLY A 86 -2.33 8.34 -6.58
CA GLY A 86 -2.64 8.17 -7.99
C GLY A 86 -1.86 9.14 -8.89
N ASP A 87 -1.84 10.43 -8.55
CA ASP A 87 -1.07 11.44 -9.29
C ASP A 87 0.44 11.13 -9.32
N ARG A 88 0.96 10.44 -8.32
CA ARG A 88 2.38 10.04 -8.24
C ARG A 88 2.76 9.07 -9.36
N TRP A 89 1.89 8.14 -9.73
CA TRP A 89 2.10 7.24 -10.86
C TRP A 89 2.34 8.01 -12.17
N HIS A 90 1.49 9.01 -12.43
CA HIS A 90 1.64 9.84 -13.62
C HIS A 90 2.97 10.61 -13.61
N LYS A 91 3.32 11.25 -12.48
CA LYS A 91 4.59 11.96 -12.33
C LYS A 91 5.79 11.05 -12.60
N MET A 92 5.74 9.80 -12.11
CA MET A 92 6.82 8.83 -12.37
C MET A 92 6.90 8.43 -13.84
N GLY A 93 5.76 8.20 -14.50
CA GLY A 93 5.75 7.92 -15.95
C GLY A 93 6.42 9.03 -16.73
N ILE A 94 5.99 10.28 -16.52
CA ILE A 94 6.57 11.45 -17.20
C ILE A 94 8.07 11.60 -16.88
N ALA A 95 8.46 11.49 -15.61
CA ALA A 95 9.86 11.65 -15.20
C ALA A 95 10.80 10.60 -15.80
N ASN A 96 10.27 9.41 -16.11
CA ASN A 96 11.02 8.32 -16.73
C ASN A 96 10.86 8.26 -18.27
N GLY A 97 10.21 9.24 -18.89
CA GLY A 97 9.99 9.26 -20.34
C GLY A 97 9.04 8.18 -20.84
N VAL A 98 8.22 7.59 -19.97
CA VAL A 98 7.20 6.61 -20.34
C VAL A 98 5.95 7.35 -20.83
N PRO A 99 5.43 7.06 -22.03
CA PRO A 99 4.18 7.67 -22.48
C PRO A 99 3.04 7.35 -21.51
N THR A 100 2.45 8.38 -20.88
CA THR A 100 1.51 8.22 -19.78
C THR A 100 0.41 9.27 -19.85
N ASP A 101 -0.84 8.85 -19.76
CA ASP A 101 -1.99 9.74 -19.67
C ASP A 101 -2.64 9.62 -18.27
N LEU A 102 -3.14 10.74 -17.75
CA LEU A 102 -3.78 10.85 -16.44
C LEU A 102 -5.29 11.02 -16.56
N PHE A 103 -6.03 10.16 -15.89
CA PHE A 103 -7.48 10.22 -15.76
C PHE A 103 -7.84 10.44 -14.29
N LYS A 104 -8.53 11.54 -14.00
CA LYS A 104 -8.83 11.95 -12.61
C LYS A 104 -10.32 11.97 -12.34
N VAL A 105 -10.67 11.62 -11.11
CA VAL A 105 -11.97 11.91 -10.51
C VAL A 105 -11.80 13.00 -9.43
N GLU A 106 -12.89 13.53 -8.94
CA GLU A 106 -12.88 14.51 -7.84
C GLU A 106 -12.33 13.87 -6.55
N LEU A 107 -11.71 14.69 -5.69
CA LEU A 107 -11.20 14.21 -4.40
C LEU A 107 -12.34 13.72 -3.51
N GLY A 108 -12.18 12.54 -2.97
CA GLY A 108 -13.21 11.88 -2.16
C GLY A 108 -14.17 11.00 -2.97
N GLN A 109 -14.02 10.91 -4.30
CA GLN A 109 -14.74 10.01 -5.17
C GLN A 109 -13.87 8.83 -5.59
N ALA A 110 -14.47 7.66 -5.83
CA ALA A 110 -13.79 6.49 -6.33
C ALA A 110 -13.64 6.52 -7.86
N ILE A 111 -12.72 5.71 -8.36
CA ILE A 111 -12.57 5.45 -9.80
C ILE A 111 -13.64 4.44 -10.22
N GLU A 112 -14.57 4.88 -11.08
CA GLU A 112 -15.61 4.01 -11.59
C GLU A 112 -15.07 3.04 -12.64
N PRO A 113 -15.43 1.73 -12.59
CA PRO A 113 -14.98 0.74 -13.56
C PRO A 113 -15.31 1.11 -15.01
N GLU A 114 -16.47 1.74 -15.25
CA GLU A 114 -16.93 2.20 -16.57
C GLU A 114 -16.01 3.28 -17.17
N MET A 115 -15.37 4.08 -16.34
CA MET A 115 -14.36 5.05 -16.80
C MET A 115 -13.16 4.33 -17.38
N ILE A 116 -12.73 3.24 -16.74
CA ILE A 116 -11.61 2.41 -17.22
C ILE A 116 -11.98 1.73 -18.54
N ASP A 117 -13.17 1.13 -18.64
CA ASP A 117 -13.64 0.48 -19.86
C ASP A 117 -13.64 1.44 -21.06
N LYS A 118 -14.19 2.64 -20.90
CA LYS A 118 -14.21 3.68 -21.94
C LYS A 118 -12.80 4.06 -22.41
N VAL A 119 -11.85 4.15 -21.49
CA VAL A 119 -10.45 4.51 -21.81
C VAL A 119 -9.78 3.35 -22.54
N LEU A 120 -9.94 2.12 -22.08
CA LEU A 120 -9.30 0.94 -22.67
C LEU A 120 -9.87 0.56 -24.04
N ALA A 121 -11.16 0.78 -24.26
CA ALA A 121 -11.81 0.58 -25.56
C ALA A 121 -11.16 1.38 -26.71
N THR A 122 -10.38 2.42 -26.39
CA THR A 122 -9.60 3.18 -27.40
C THR A 122 -8.42 2.40 -27.99
N GLY A 123 -8.00 1.28 -27.39
CA GLY A 123 -6.86 0.45 -27.83
C GLY A 123 -5.48 1.11 -27.70
N LYS A 124 -5.37 2.27 -27.04
CA LYS A 124 -4.14 3.06 -26.93
C LYS A 124 -3.18 2.57 -25.86
N TYR A 125 -3.70 1.90 -24.83
CA TYR A 125 -2.97 1.59 -23.60
C TYR A 125 -2.61 0.11 -23.55
N ASP A 126 -1.57 -0.20 -22.82
CA ASP A 126 -1.11 -1.57 -22.57
C ASP A 126 -0.74 -1.80 -21.07
N LEU A 127 -0.88 -0.76 -20.25
CA LEU A 127 -0.76 -0.80 -18.81
C LEU A 127 -1.77 0.16 -18.18
N ILE A 128 -2.40 -0.27 -17.09
CA ILE A 128 -3.15 0.65 -16.21
C ILE A 128 -2.59 0.63 -14.80
N THR A 129 -2.75 1.75 -14.10
CA THR A 129 -2.44 1.86 -12.67
C THR A 129 -3.63 2.37 -11.90
N VAL A 130 -3.90 1.75 -10.75
CA VAL A 130 -4.92 2.15 -9.77
C VAL A 130 -4.31 2.12 -8.38
N THR A 131 -4.60 3.12 -7.56
CA THR A 131 -4.28 3.08 -6.13
C THR A 131 -5.49 2.49 -5.39
N HIS A 132 -5.37 1.28 -4.82
CA HIS A 132 -6.48 0.62 -4.11
C HIS A 132 -6.96 1.49 -2.95
N ASN A 133 -6.04 1.96 -2.12
CA ASN A 133 -6.35 2.75 -0.94
C ASN A 133 -5.66 4.11 -1.05
N GLU A 134 -6.37 5.13 -1.54
CA GLU A 134 -5.82 6.48 -1.69
C GLU A 134 -5.73 7.18 -0.34
N THR A 135 -4.55 7.20 0.22
CA THR A 135 -4.28 7.67 1.59
C THR A 135 -4.55 9.18 1.78
N SER A 136 -4.53 9.96 0.72
CA SER A 136 -4.80 11.41 0.80
C SER A 136 -6.30 11.73 0.97
N THR A 137 -7.19 10.86 0.48
CA THR A 137 -8.64 11.06 0.45
C THR A 137 -9.44 10.02 1.24
N GLY A 138 -8.81 8.90 1.63
CA GLY A 138 -9.47 7.80 2.35
C GLY A 138 -10.28 6.85 1.45
N ILE A 139 -10.23 7.03 0.14
CA ILE A 139 -10.94 6.19 -0.83
C ILE A 139 -10.32 4.79 -0.89
N ARG A 140 -11.19 3.78 -0.89
CA ARG A 140 -10.88 2.42 -1.32
C ARG A 140 -11.50 2.19 -2.70
N ASN A 141 -10.68 2.21 -3.74
CA ASN A 141 -11.14 1.95 -5.11
C ASN A 141 -11.59 0.49 -5.31
N PRO A 142 -12.64 0.25 -6.13
CA PRO A 142 -13.23 -1.07 -6.35
C PRO A 142 -12.37 -1.92 -7.30
N ILE A 143 -11.20 -2.37 -6.83
CA ILE A 143 -10.22 -3.11 -7.66
C ILE A 143 -10.76 -4.45 -8.16
N GLU A 144 -11.70 -5.05 -7.45
CA GLU A 144 -12.40 -6.28 -7.83
C GLU A 144 -13.26 -6.04 -9.07
N ASP A 145 -14.10 -5.00 -9.07
CA ASP A 145 -14.96 -4.65 -10.21
C ASP A 145 -14.13 -4.18 -11.42
N ILE A 146 -13.07 -3.45 -11.17
CA ILE A 146 -12.08 -3.08 -12.20
C ILE A 146 -11.46 -4.35 -12.81
N GLY A 147 -11.11 -5.34 -11.98
CA GLY A 147 -10.61 -6.63 -12.43
C GLY A 147 -11.58 -7.38 -13.34
N GLN A 148 -12.90 -7.30 -13.09
CA GLN A 148 -13.91 -7.89 -13.98
C GLN A 148 -13.92 -7.21 -15.37
N ILE A 149 -13.81 -5.87 -15.42
CA ILE A 149 -13.69 -5.14 -16.69
C ILE A 149 -12.45 -5.59 -17.46
N LEU A 150 -11.33 -5.76 -16.77
CA LEU A 150 -10.05 -6.13 -17.39
C LEU A 150 -10.03 -7.52 -18.01
N LYS A 151 -10.96 -8.40 -17.66
CA LYS A 151 -11.12 -9.70 -18.35
C LYS A 151 -11.45 -9.56 -19.83
N ASN A 152 -11.94 -8.40 -20.26
CA ASN A 152 -12.20 -8.10 -21.67
C ASN A 152 -10.95 -7.58 -22.43
N TYR A 153 -9.80 -7.43 -21.74
CA TYR A 153 -8.60 -6.77 -22.25
C TYR A 153 -7.33 -7.58 -21.95
N ASP A 154 -7.12 -8.68 -22.66
CA ASP A 154 -6.04 -9.66 -22.39
C ASP A 154 -4.62 -9.06 -22.37
N ASP A 155 -4.38 -8.01 -23.17
CA ASP A 155 -3.04 -7.40 -23.33
C ASP A 155 -2.78 -6.21 -22.39
N ILE A 156 -3.65 -5.97 -21.41
CA ILE A 156 -3.45 -4.88 -20.44
C ILE A 156 -2.79 -5.42 -19.17
N VAL A 157 -1.64 -4.84 -18.78
CA VAL A 157 -1.02 -5.11 -17.49
C VAL A 157 -1.71 -4.30 -16.41
N TYR A 158 -2.25 -4.97 -15.39
CA TYR A 158 -2.95 -4.35 -14.26
C TYR A 158 -2.01 -4.16 -13.07
N CYS A 159 -1.63 -2.92 -12.79
CA CYS A 159 -0.81 -2.54 -11.64
C CYS A 159 -1.66 -1.87 -10.57
N VAL A 160 -1.58 -2.38 -9.35
CA VAL A 160 -2.32 -1.85 -8.19
C VAL A 160 -1.36 -1.46 -7.07
N ASP A 161 -1.42 -0.19 -6.66
CA ASP A 161 -0.79 0.27 -5.42
C ASP A 161 -1.67 -0.10 -4.24
N THR A 162 -1.22 -1.05 -3.43
CA THR A 162 -1.87 -1.50 -2.20
C THR A 162 -1.06 -1.15 -0.95
N VAL A 163 -0.19 -0.15 -1.06
CA VAL A 163 0.76 0.23 0.00
C VAL A 163 0.06 0.48 1.33
N SER A 164 -1.10 1.12 1.35
CA SER A 164 -1.82 1.39 2.59
C SER A 164 -3.01 0.45 2.85
N SER A 165 -3.20 -0.60 2.06
CA SER A 165 -4.27 -1.59 2.23
C SER A 165 -3.79 -3.01 2.50
N ALA A 166 -2.69 -3.45 1.85
CA ALA A 166 -2.18 -4.80 2.03
C ALA A 166 -1.76 -5.07 3.47
N GLY A 167 -2.21 -6.18 4.02
CA GLY A 167 -2.05 -6.56 5.43
C GLY A 167 -3.15 -6.04 6.35
N GLY A 168 -4.05 -5.16 5.88
CA GLY A 168 -5.21 -4.69 6.62
C GLY A 168 -6.55 -4.93 5.90
N ILE A 169 -6.49 -5.21 4.59
CA ILE A 169 -7.65 -5.50 3.75
C ILE A 169 -7.33 -6.73 2.91
N LYS A 170 -8.30 -7.61 2.67
CA LYS A 170 -8.17 -8.76 1.78
C LYS A 170 -7.95 -8.31 0.34
N ILE A 171 -6.95 -8.88 -0.32
CA ILE A 171 -6.62 -8.59 -1.72
C ILE A 171 -6.32 -9.93 -2.41
N PRO A 172 -7.34 -10.62 -2.95
CA PRO A 172 -7.16 -11.89 -3.65
C PRO A 172 -6.64 -11.63 -5.08
N VAL A 173 -5.33 -11.43 -5.18
CA VAL A 173 -4.62 -10.97 -6.39
C VAL A 173 -4.95 -11.80 -7.61
N ASP A 174 -4.93 -13.14 -7.50
CA ASP A 174 -5.17 -14.03 -8.64
C ASP A 174 -6.64 -14.02 -9.06
N GLU A 175 -7.56 -13.95 -8.12
CA GLU A 175 -9.01 -13.88 -8.39
C GLU A 175 -9.39 -12.57 -9.10
N ILE A 176 -8.81 -11.45 -8.67
CA ILE A 176 -9.00 -10.14 -9.28
C ILE A 176 -8.30 -10.04 -10.65
N GLY A 177 -7.20 -10.77 -10.84
CA GLY A 177 -6.37 -10.70 -12.04
C GLY A 177 -5.36 -9.56 -12.02
N ILE A 178 -4.87 -9.17 -10.83
CA ILE A 178 -3.82 -8.15 -10.70
C ILE A 178 -2.48 -8.73 -11.14
N ASP A 179 -1.79 -8.06 -12.04
CA ASP A 179 -0.48 -8.48 -12.52
C ASP A 179 0.65 -8.05 -11.59
N ILE A 180 0.58 -6.82 -11.08
CA ILE A 180 1.56 -6.25 -10.16
C ILE A 180 0.81 -5.57 -9.01
N CYS A 181 0.80 -6.22 -7.85
CA CYS A 181 0.22 -5.73 -6.60
C CYS A 181 1.37 -5.26 -5.70
N ILE A 182 1.46 -3.96 -5.43
CA ILE A 182 2.60 -3.34 -4.73
C ILE A 182 2.23 -2.99 -3.31
N THR A 183 3.10 -3.34 -2.35
CA THR A 183 3.00 -2.85 -0.98
C THR A 183 4.35 -2.44 -0.40
N SER A 184 4.31 -1.82 0.79
CA SER A 184 5.48 -1.38 1.52
C SER A 184 5.32 -1.68 3.01
N VAL A 185 6.41 -2.06 3.66
CA VAL A 185 6.36 -2.69 4.99
C VAL A 185 5.96 -1.74 6.14
N GLN A 186 6.14 -0.41 5.99
CA GLN A 186 5.87 0.59 7.04
C GLN A 186 4.40 0.99 7.20
N LYS A 187 3.49 0.24 6.61
CA LYS A 187 2.04 0.40 6.66
C LYS A 187 1.43 -0.77 7.45
N ALA A 188 0.31 -1.30 7.00
CA ALA A 188 -0.41 -2.35 7.73
C ALA A 188 0.39 -3.64 7.96
N ILE A 189 1.53 -3.86 7.30
CA ILE A 189 2.45 -4.95 7.63
C ILE A 189 3.15 -4.69 8.96
N GLY A 190 3.56 -3.46 9.27
CA GLY A 190 4.07 -3.09 10.60
C GLY A 190 5.57 -3.25 10.80
N LEU A 191 6.40 -2.84 9.83
CA LEU A 191 7.86 -2.73 9.98
C LEU A 191 8.33 -1.28 9.85
N PRO A 192 9.58 -0.97 10.24
CA PRO A 192 10.21 0.30 9.86
C PRO A 192 10.27 0.46 8.33
N PRO A 193 10.26 1.70 7.79
CA PRO A 193 10.40 1.93 6.36
C PRO A 193 11.77 1.47 5.85
N GLY A 194 11.83 0.92 4.63
CA GLY A 194 13.09 0.48 4.01
C GLY A 194 12.95 -0.71 3.07
N MET A 195 11.79 -1.37 3.07
CA MET A 195 11.51 -2.50 2.18
C MET A 195 10.10 -2.41 1.59
N SER A 196 9.97 -2.91 0.38
CA SER A 196 8.69 -3.09 -0.32
C SER A 196 8.68 -4.43 -1.03
N LEU A 197 7.49 -4.88 -1.42
CA LEU A 197 7.29 -6.11 -2.17
C LEU A 197 6.15 -5.97 -3.16
N CYS A 198 6.21 -6.73 -4.24
CA CYS A 198 5.11 -6.81 -5.18
C CYS A 198 4.93 -8.23 -5.72
N THR A 199 3.72 -8.54 -6.18
CA THR A 199 3.48 -9.70 -7.03
C THR A 199 3.99 -9.42 -8.44
N PHE A 200 4.31 -10.46 -9.19
CA PHE A 200 4.76 -10.31 -10.58
C PHE A 200 4.24 -11.50 -11.40
N SER A 201 3.21 -11.24 -12.21
CA SER A 201 2.53 -12.26 -13.00
C SER A 201 3.32 -12.67 -14.24
N GLU A 202 2.97 -13.81 -14.82
CA GLU A 202 3.55 -14.25 -16.10
C GLU A 202 3.23 -13.27 -17.25
N LYS A 203 2.07 -12.58 -17.20
CA LYS A 203 1.71 -11.54 -18.18
C LYS A 203 2.62 -10.31 -18.02
N ALA A 204 2.85 -9.84 -16.79
CA ALA A 204 3.79 -8.75 -16.52
C ALA A 204 5.22 -9.11 -16.94
N LYS A 205 5.67 -10.33 -16.66
CA LYS A 205 6.97 -10.85 -17.09
C LYS A 205 7.12 -10.82 -18.61
N LYS A 206 6.17 -11.41 -19.35
CA LYS A 206 6.17 -11.39 -20.83
C LYS A 206 6.18 -9.98 -21.42
N ARG A 207 5.52 -9.05 -20.74
CA ARG A 207 5.56 -7.63 -21.12
C ARG A 207 6.94 -7.03 -20.86
N ALA A 208 7.54 -7.26 -19.70
CA ALA A 208 8.87 -6.75 -19.33
C ALA A 208 9.97 -7.26 -20.28
N GLU A 209 9.87 -8.48 -20.78
CA GLU A 209 10.79 -9.03 -21.78
C GLU A 209 10.82 -8.23 -23.09
N LYS A 210 9.73 -7.54 -23.42
CA LYS A 210 9.58 -6.72 -24.66
C LYS A 210 9.99 -5.25 -24.47
N VAL A 211 10.16 -4.79 -23.22
CA VAL A 211 10.50 -3.38 -22.92
C VAL A 211 12.02 -3.25 -22.79
N PRO A 212 12.68 -2.43 -23.63
CA PRO A 212 14.15 -2.39 -23.69
C PRO A 212 14.79 -1.59 -22.54
N ASN A 213 14.18 -0.50 -22.08
CA ASN A 213 14.79 0.46 -21.16
C ASN A 213 14.19 0.40 -19.75
N ARG A 214 14.31 -0.75 -19.07
CA ARG A 214 13.73 -1.00 -17.75
C ARG A 214 14.53 -0.38 -16.58
N GLY A 215 15.71 0.18 -16.85
CA GLY A 215 16.66 0.60 -15.81
C GLY A 215 17.46 -0.59 -15.25
N VAL A 216 18.05 -0.39 -14.08
CA VAL A 216 18.90 -1.41 -13.42
C VAL A 216 18.37 -1.76 -12.04
N TYR A 217 18.19 -0.77 -11.15
CA TYR A 217 17.89 -1.02 -9.73
C TYR A 217 16.46 -1.51 -9.51
N PHE A 218 15.50 -0.97 -10.25
CA PHE A 218 14.08 -1.35 -10.20
C PHE A 218 13.64 -2.19 -11.42
N ASP A 219 14.57 -2.92 -12.06
CA ASP A 219 14.21 -3.87 -13.13
C ASP A 219 13.55 -5.12 -12.53
N LEU A 220 12.22 -5.16 -12.60
CA LEU A 220 11.41 -6.25 -12.05
C LEU A 220 11.73 -7.58 -12.72
N LEU A 221 12.07 -7.58 -14.02
CA LEU A 221 12.47 -8.81 -14.72
C LEU A 221 13.80 -9.34 -14.18
N SER A 222 14.77 -8.48 -13.90
CA SER A 222 16.02 -8.87 -13.26
C SER A 222 15.79 -9.46 -11.87
N MET A 223 14.93 -8.84 -11.05
CA MET A 223 14.56 -9.40 -9.73
C MET A 223 13.94 -10.79 -9.86
N TYR A 224 13.01 -10.96 -10.79
CA TYR A 224 12.39 -12.27 -11.08
C TYR A 224 13.42 -13.32 -11.51
N GLU A 225 14.34 -12.96 -12.41
CA GLU A 225 15.38 -13.87 -12.90
C GLU A 225 16.33 -14.32 -11.78
N TYR A 226 16.66 -13.43 -10.83
CA TYR A 226 17.49 -13.82 -9.68
C TYR A 226 16.77 -14.83 -8.78
N ILE A 227 15.46 -14.69 -8.60
CA ILE A 227 14.66 -15.68 -7.87
C ILE A 227 14.72 -17.04 -8.58
N LYS A 228 14.48 -17.08 -9.89
CA LYS A 228 14.37 -18.35 -10.66
C LYS A 228 15.71 -18.98 -10.97
N LYS A 229 16.69 -18.17 -11.39
CA LYS A 229 18.01 -18.69 -11.88
C LYS A 229 19.07 -18.74 -10.79
N LYS A 230 18.90 -18.02 -9.68
CA LYS A 230 19.87 -17.90 -8.58
C LYS A 230 19.30 -18.35 -7.23
N ASN A 231 18.27 -19.17 -7.24
CA ASN A 231 17.66 -19.75 -6.04
C ASN A 231 17.28 -18.69 -4.99
N TYR A 232 16.34 -17.81 -5.31
CA TYR A 232 15.85 -16.75 -4.41
C TYR A 232 16.92 -15.77 -3.93
N GLN A 233 17.88 -15.42 -4.78
CA GLN A 233 18.80 -14.31 -4.48
C GLN A 233 18.25 -12.98 -4.98
N TYR A 234 18.77 -11.90 -4.39
CA TYR A 234 18.46 -10.53 -4.77
C TYR A 234 19.53 -10.00 -5.74
N PRO A 235 19.20 -9.16 -6.76
CA PRO A 235 20.17 -8.68 -7.75
C PRO A 235 21.35 -7.89 -7.18
N SER A 236 21.11 -7.12 -6.12
CA SER A 236 22.12 -6.34 -5.39
C SER A 236 22.25 -6.83 -3.94
N THR A 237 22.63 -5.96 -3.01
CA THR A 237 22.63 -6.29 -1.57
C THR A 237 21.30 -5.89 -0.98
N PRO A 238 20.48 -6.84 -0.49
CA PRO A 238 19.21 -6.52 0.16
C PRO A 238 19.40 -6.05 1.60
N SER A 239 18.37 -5.43 2.16
CA SER A 239 18.31 -5.12 3.58
C SER A 239 18.00 -6.37 4.41
N LEU A 240 19.02 -7.10 4.83
CA LEU A 240 18.87 -8.35 5.60
C LEU A 240 18.11 -8.14 6.92
N SER A 241 18.39 -7.05 7.63
CA SER A 241 17.65 -6.72 8.87
C SER A 241 16.14 -6.61 8.62
N HIS A 242 15.72 -5.96 7.52
CA HIS A 242 14.30 -5.93 7.16
C HIS A 242 13.79 -7.32 6.74
N MET A 243 14.60 -8.15 6.09
CA MET A 243 14.19 -9.49 5.68
C MET A 243 13.94 -10.38 6.91
N PHE A 244 14.79 -10.34 7.94
CA PHE A 244 14.54 -11.07 9.18
C PHE A 244 13.23 -10.62 9.84
N ALA A 245 13.05 -9.31 10.02
CA ALA A 245 11.85 -8.74 10.62
C ALA A 245 10.59 -9.04 9.78
N LEU A 246 10.68 -8.95 8.45
CA LEU A 246 9.56 -9.24 7.55
C LEU A 246 9.15 -10.72 7.61
N ASN A 247 10.15 -11.62 7.62
CA ASN A 247 9.87 -13.05 7.76
C ASN A 247 9.13 -13.39 9.05
N TYR A 248 9.53 -12.77 10.15
CA TYR A 248 8.90 -12.92 11.46
C TYR A 248 7.49 -12.30 11.48
N GLN A 249 7.34 -11.07 11.00
CA GLN A 249 6.05 -10.39 11.00
C GLN A 249 5.01 -11.06 10.10
N LEU A 250 5.43 -11.58 8.95
CA LEU A 250 4.51 -12.36 8.11
C LEU A 250 4.05 -13.64 8.79
N GLU A 251 4.90 -14.30 9.60
CA GLU A 251 4.47 -15.44 10.42
C GLU A 251 3.40 -15.01 11.43
N LYS A 252 3.64 -13.95 12.21
CA LYS A 252 2.65 -13.40 13.16
C LYS A 252 1.32 -13.09 12.50
N ILE A 253 1.36 -12.46 11.30
CA ILE A 253 0.15 -12.14 10.54
C ILE A 253 -0.61 -13.43 10.16
N LEU A 254 0.09 -14.47 9.76
CA LEU A 254 -0.52 -15.76 9.41
C LEU A 254 -1.02 -16.51 10.64
N GLU A 255 -0.33 -16.42 11.78
CA GLU A 255 -0.77 -16.99 13.07
C GLU A 255 -2.01 -16.27 13.62
N GLU A 256 -2.11 -14.94 13.50
CA GLU A 256 -3.34 -14.20 13.81
C GLU A 256 -4.52 -14.70 12.95
N GLY A 257 -4.23 -15.17 11.75
CA GLY A 257 -5.19 -15.54 10.74
C GLY A 257 -5.66 -14.33 9.93
N LEU A 258 -5.56 -14.42 8.59
CA LEU A 258 -5.81 -13.29 7.69
C LEU A 258 -7.23 -12.71 7.86
N GLU A 259 -8.24 -13.55 7.95
CA GLU A 259 -9.64 -13.10 8.11
C GLU A 259 -9.84 -12.40 9.48
N ASN A 260 -9.20 -12.88 10.55
CA ASN A 260 -9.23 -12.22 11.87
C ASN A 260 -8.58 -10.85 11.80
N ARG A 261 -7.43 -10.76 11.12
CA ARG A 261 -6.71 -9.49 10.94
C ARG A 261 -7.53 -8.48 10.14
N PHE A 262 -8.14 -8.89 9.04
CA PHE A 262 -9.00 -8.01 8.24
C PHE A 262 -10.22 -7.55 9.04
N LYS A 263 -10.85 -8.46 9.79
CA LYS A 263 -11.97 -8.15 10.67
C LYS A 263 -11.59 -7.13 11.74
N ARG A 264 -10.43 -7.29 12.38
CA ARG A 264 -9.92 -6.34 13.39
C ARG A 264 -9.73 -4.94 12.79
N HIS A 265 -9.18 -4.84 11.58
CA HIS A 265 -9.04 -3.55 10.88
C HIS A 265 -10.41 -2.94 10.55
N GLU A 266 -11.36 -3.74 10.11
CA GLU A 266 -12.73 -3.28 9.84
C GLU A 266 -13.41 -2.77 11.11
N ASP A 267 -13.25 -3.46 12.24
CA ASP A 267 -13.87 -3.07 13.52
C ASP A 267 -13.24 -1.79 14.07
N MET A 268 -11.92 -1.65 14.01
CA MET A 268 -11.24 -0.38 14.32
C MET A 268 -11.72 0.77 13.42
N ALA A 269 -11.88 0.51 12.12
CA ALA A 269 -12.42 1.50 11.19
C ALA A 269 -13.83 1.95 11.57
N LYS A 270 -14.70 1.02 11.94
CA LYS A 270 -16.08 1.33 12.39
C LYS A 270 -16.08 2.23 13.63
N ILE A 271 -15.21 1.96 14.59
CA ILE A 271 -15.09 2.80 15.81
C ILE A 271 -14.72 4.23 15.44
N VAL A 272 -13.68 4.42 14.61
CA VAL A 272 -13.25 5.75 14.19
C VAL A 272 -14.32 6.46 13.37
N ARG A 273 -15.00 5.76 12.46
CA ARG A 273 -16.06 6.34 11.60
C ARG A 273 -17.27 6.78 12.43
N ASN A 274 -17.72 5.97 13.37
CA ASN A 274 -18.84 6.32 14.24
C ASN A 274 -18.52 7.58 15.05
N TRP A 275 -17.33 7.65 15.65
CA TRP A 275 -16.87 8.85 16.35
C TRP A 275 -16.78 10.06 15.40
N ALA A 276 -16.28 9.87 14.19
CA ALA A 276 -16.17 10.95 13.20
C ALA A 276 -17.54 11.45 12.73
N GLU A 277 -18.55 10.60 12.65
CA GLU A 277 -19.91 10.99 12.29
C GLU A 277 -20.67 11.65 13.45
N GLU A 278 -20.30 11.36 14.71
CA GLU A 278 -20.87 12.00 15.89
C GLU A 278 -20.39 13.45 16.05
N HIS A 279 -19.12 13.73 15.79
CA HIS A 279 -18.49 15.03 16.07
C HIS A 279 -18.16 15.85 14.80
N PHE A 280 -18.04 15.21 13.63
CA PHE A 280 -17.61 15.79 12.36
C PHE A 280 -18.38 15.21 11.18
N GLU A 281 -17.77 15.16 10.02
CA GLU A 281 -18.22 14.43 8.82
C GLU A 281 -17.08 13.58 8.27
N ILE A 282 -17.41 12.47 7.61
CA ILE A 282 -16.44 11.73 6.80
C ILE A 282 -16.27 12.44 5.46
N PHE A 283 -15.01 12.65 5.04
CA PHE A 283 -14.71 13.32 3.76
C PHE A 283 -14.97 12.42 2.56
N THR A 284 -14.69 11.14 2.73
CA THR A 284 -14.69 10.09 1.69
C THR A 284 -16.12 9.68 1.34
N ASP A 285 -16.37 9.34 0.06
CA ASP A 285 -17.62 8.68 -0.35
C ASP A 285 -17.88 7.44 0.53
N LYS A 286 -19.08 7.39 1.13
CA LYS A 286 -19.45 6.36 2.11
C LYS A 286 -19.50 4.95 1.55
N ASN A 287 -19.63 4.79 0.22
CA ASN A 287 -19.60 3.49 -0.44
C ASN A 287 -18.18 2.95 -0.64
N HIS A 288 -17.17 3.80 -0.49
CA HIS A 288 -15.77 3.50 -0.82
C HIS A 288 -14.79 3.81 0.33
N LEU A 289 -15.19 3.50 1.56
CA LEU A 289 -14.40 3.78 2.75
C LEU A 289 -13.26 2.78 2.93
N SER A 290 -12.08 3.30 3.28
CA SER A 290 -10.92 2.48 3.64
C SER A 290 -11.06 1.83 5.02
N ASN A 291 -10.62 0.59 5.18
CA ASN A 291 -10.55 -0.09 6.48
C ASN A 291 -9.21 0.09 7.21
N THR A 292 -8.28 0.90 6.68
CA THR A 292 -6.97 1.14 7.31
C THR A 292 -6.75 2.58 7.75
N LEU A 293 -7.55 3.51 7.25
CA LEU A 293 -7.55 4.91 7.69
C LEU A 293 -8.91 5.56 7.44
N THR A 294 -9.22 6.58 8.24
CA THR A 294 -10.40 7.43 8.07
C THR A 294 -9.95 8.87 7.83
N VAL A 295 -10.51 9.51 6.80
CA VAL A 295 -10.31 10.93 6.52
C VAL A 295 -11.53 11.69 7.02
N VAL A 296 -11.34 12.49 8.05
CA VAL A 296 -12.38 13.28 8.73
C VAL A 296 -12.38 14.69 8.15
N LYS A 297 -13.54 15.17 7.74
CA LYS A 297 -13.75 16.55 7.28
C LYS A 297 -13.82 17.47 8.50
N ASN A 298 -12.99 18.48 8.52
CA ASN A 298 -12.85 19.42 9.64
C ASN A 298 -14.01 20.44 9.67
N THR A 299 -15.23 19.99 9.93
CA THR A 299 -16.45 20.81 9.93
C THR A 299 -16.51 21.80 11.08
N GLN A 300 -15.78 21.54 12.16
CA GLN A 300 -15.71 22.42 13.34
C GLN A 300 -14.57 23.44 13.27
N ASN A 301 -13.78 23.43 12.18
CA ASN A 301 -12.63 24.31 11.98
C ASN A 301 -11.60 24.25 13.14
N ILE A 302 -11.40 23.06 13.71
CA ILE A 302 -10.39 22.86 14.75
C ILE A 302 -8.98 23.11 14.18
N ASP A 303 -8.10 23.63 15.01
CA ASP A 303 -6.66 23.72 14.68
C ASP A 303 -6.01 22.34 14.87
N VAL A 304 -5.85 21.59 13.77
CA VAL A 304 -5.28 20.24 13.78
C VAL A 304 -3.83 20.23 14.29
N SER A 305 -3.09 21.33 14.11
CA SER A 305 -1.71 21.43 14.60
C SER A 305 -1.70 21.54 16.12
N LYS A 306 -2.56 22.38 16.72
CA LYS A 306 -2.71 22.46 18.18
C LYS A 306 -3.23 21.16 18.79
N LEU A 307 -4.21 20.51 18.15
CA LEU A 307 -4.66 19.18 18.57
C LEU A 307 -3.48 18.20 18.62
N ASN A 308 -2.66 18.17 17.59
CA ASN A 308 -1.48 17.30 17.56
C ASN A 308 -0.42 17.66 18.61
N GLU A 309 -0.23 18.95 18.93
CA GLU A 309 0.66 19.38 20.02
C GLU A 309 0.20 18.82 21.38
N GLU A 310 -1.10 18.90 21.68
CA GLU A 310 -1.66 18.34 22.91
C GLU A 310 -1.65 16.80 22.94
N LEU A 311 -2.00 16.17 21.82
CA LEU A 311 -1.91 14.71 21.67
C LEU A 311 -0.47 14.20 21.87
N GLN A 312 0.54 14.91 21.35
CA GLN A 312 1.94 14.54 21.51
C GLN A 312 2.41 14.57 22.98
N LYS A 313 1.90 15.49 23.80
CA LYS A 313 2.14 15.54 25.24
C LYS A 313 1.60 14.29 25.94
N ARG A 314 0.54 13.69 25.40
CA ARG A 314 -0.11 12.48 25.87
C ARG A 314 0.44 11.18 25.20
N GLY A 315 1.39 11.31 24.30
CA GLY A 315 2.03 10.18 23.61
C GLY A 315 1.32 9.71 22.34
N TYR A 316 0.48 10.55 21.70
CA TYR A 316 -0.25 10.22 20.48
C TYR A 316 0.07 11.19 19.33
N LEU A 317 -0.16 10.74 18.10
CA LEU A 317 -0.04 11.59 16.90
C LEU A 317 -1.04 11.14 15.84
N ILE A 318 -1.80 12.10 15.28
CA ILE A 318 -2.64 11.91 14.07
C ILE A 318 -2.07 12.74 12.92
N ALA A 319 -2.59 12.55 11.70
CA ALA A 319 -2.12 13.30 10.54
C ALA A 319 -3.10 14.42 10.16
N ASN A 320 -2.56 15.59 9.79
CA ASN A 320 -3.33 16.62 9.09
C ASN A 320 -3.78 16.13 7.70
N GLY A 321 -4.69 16.82 7.04
CA GLY A 321 -5.03 16.60 5.65
C GLY A 321 -3.78 16.64 4.75
N TYR A 322 -3.85 16.04 3.58
CA TYR A 322 -2.72 15.95 2.66
C TYR A 322 -2.91 16.91 1.46
N GLY A 323 -1.84 17.60 1.09
CA GLY A 323 -1.84 18.51 -0.06
C GLY A 323 -2.90 19.61 0.09
N GLU A 324 -3.80 19.75 -0.88
CA GLU A 324 -4.85 20.75 -0.88
C GLU A 324 -5.98 20.53 0.17
N LEU A 325 -5.99 19.35 0.82
CA LEU A 325 -6.89 19.02 1.92
C LEU A 325 -6.31 19.39 3.30
N LYS A 326 -5.10 19.96 3.35
CA LYS A 326 -4.48 20.41 4.59
C LYS A 326 -5.43 21.40 5.32
N ASP A 327 -5.58 21.21 6.63
CA ASP A 327 -6.45 21.94 7.54
C ASP A 327 -7.97 21.82 7.24
N LYS A 328 -8.36 21.38 6.04
CA LYS A 328 -9.75 21.05 5.68
C LYS A 328 -10.19 19.68 6.16
N THR A 329 -9.24 18.79 6.35
CA THR A 329 -9.43 17.42 6.85
C THR A 329 -8.31 17.05 7.81
N PHE A 330 -8.51 15.99 8.57
CA PHE A 330 -7.45 15.26 9.27
C PHE A 330 -7.65 13.77 9.12
N ARG A 331 -6.59 12.99 9.38
CA ARG A 331 -6.58 11.56 9.10
C ARG A 331 -6.20 10.79 10.35
N ILE A 332 -7.00 9.77 10.65
CA ILE A 332 -6.75 8.80 11.72
C ILE A 332 -6.47 7.44 11.05
N SER A 333 -5.26 6.94 11.23
CA SER A 333 -4.90 5.59 10.79
C SER A 333 -5.26 4.58 11.87
N HIS A 334 -5.73 3.42 11.44
CA HIS A 334 -6.08 2.29 12.29
C HIS A 334 -5.56 1.00 11.65
N MET A 335 -4.27 0.98 11.28
CA MET A 335 -3.62 -0.12 10.58
C MET A 335 -2.47 -0.75 11.39
N GLY A 336 -2.05 -1.95 10.98
CA GLY A 336 -0.95 -2.67 11.59
C GLY A 336 -1.39 -3.50 12.80
N ASP A 337 -0.61 -3.44 13.87
CA ASP A 337 -0.85 -4.27 15.07
C ASP A 337 -1.67 -3.55 16.15
N TYR A 338 -2.28 -2.40 15.84
CA TYR A 338 -3.21 -1.72 16.74
C TYR A 338 -4.43 -2.58 17.06
N THR A 339 -4.99 -2.34 18.25
CA THR A 339 -6.21 -2.95 18.76
C THR A 339 -7.34 -1.92 18.85
N GLU A 340 -8.57 -2.39 19.05
CA GLU A 340 -9.71 -1.51 19.32
C GLU A 340 -9.48 -0.63 20.56
N ASN A 341 -8.80 -1.14 21.59
CA ASN A 341 -8.49 -0.39 22.80
C ASN A 341 -7.55 0.78 22.50
N ASP A 342 -6.54 0.57 21.62
CA ASP A 342 -5.65 1.66 21.20
C ASP A 342 -6.40 2.79 20.50
N ILE A 343 -7.39 2.42 19.68
CA ILE A 343 -8.27 3.38 19.00
C ILE A 343 -9.15 4.13 19.98
N ARG A 344 -9.81 3.42 20.90
CA ARG A 344 -10.67 4.04 21.93
C ARG A 344 -9.89 4.99 22.83
N ASP A 345 -8.67 4.62 23.21
CA ASP A 345 -7.77 5.46 24.01
C ASP A 345 -7.40 6.76 23.25
N LEU A 346 -7.08 6.64 21.93
CA LEU A 346 -6.83 7.82 21.10
C LEU A 346 -8.05 8.75 21.07
N LEU A 347 -9.22 8.20 20.71
CA LEU A 347 -10.45 9.00 20.57
C LEU A 347 -10.83 9.69 21.85
N LYS A 348 -10.78 9.00 23.00
CA LYS A 348 -10.99 9.60 24.33
C LYS A 348 -10.04 10.78 24.60
N ASN A 349 -8.76 10.66 24.20
CA ASN A 349 -7.82 11.78 24.33
C ASN A 349 -8.15 12.96 23.41
N ILE A 350 -8.68 12.69 22.21
CA ILE A 350 -9.16 13.76 21.32
C ILE A 350 -10.37 14.45 21.95
N ASP A 351 -11.33 13.68 22.48
CA ASP A 351 -12.55 14.22 23.13
C ASP A 351 -12.18 15.10 24.33
N ASP A 352 -11.30 14.62 25.20
CA ASP A 352 -10.81 15.39 26.36
C ASP A 352 -10.14 16.73 25.96
N ILE A 353 -9.41 16.75 24.81
CA ILE A 353 -8.73 17.97 24.34
C ILE A 353 -9.73 18.94 23.69
N LEU A 354 -10.70 18.42 22.95
CA LEU A 354 -11.68 19.23 22.23
C LEU A 354 -12.91 19.61 23.08
N GLY A 355 -13.12 18.91 24.22
CA GLY A 355 -14.23 19.16 25.13
C GLY A 355 -15.55 18.54 24.67
N PHE A 356 -15.50 17.37 24.03
CA PHE A 356 -16.65 16.58 23.57
C PHE A 356 -17.24 15.71 24.67
#